data_09949e24bf59d07a00fa8895fb301f40
#
_entry.id   09949e24bf59d07a00fa8895fb301f40
#
_cell.length_a   1.000
_cell.length_b   1.000
_cell.length_c   1.000
_cell.angle_alpha   90.00
_cell.angle_beta   90.00
_cell.angle_gamma   90.00
#
_symmetry.space_group_name_H-M   'P 1'
#
loop_
_entity.id
_entity.type
_entity.pdbx_description
1 polymer ?
#
loop_
_entity_poly.entity_id
_entity_poly.type
_entity_poly.pdbx_seq_one_letter_code
_entity_poly.pdbx_strand_id
1 'polypeptide(L)'
;MSEIRALIVDDSSVMRKIVERSLRQAGLESLVVHEAGSGAEGLEVLKAKPVDLILSDINMPSMDGLEFLRQIRAQNLAPGVPVVMITTESSEEHVKQAIQAGARGYIRKPFTADQVKERVLPLVRAA
;
A
#
# COMPACT_ATOMS: atom_id res chain seq x y z
N MET A 1 21.14 -0.31 -9.31
CA MET A 1 20.02 -0.35 -8.35
C MET A 1 18.73 -0.49 -9.09
N SER A 2 17.93 -1.44 -8.67
CA SER A 2 16.64 -1.64 -9.31
C SER A 2 15.62 -0.61 -8.84
N GLU A 3 14.74 -0.23 -9.74
CA GLU A 3 13.61 0.62 -9.40
C GLU A 3 12.64 -0.15 -8.51
N ILE A 4 12.01 0.56 -7.59
CA ILE A 4 10.90 0.03 -6.80
C ILE A 4 9.62 0.56 -7.43
N ARG A 5 8.74 -0.34 -7.82
CA ARG A 5 7.45 0.01 -8.43
C ARG A 5 6.37 -0.13 -7.36
N ALA A 6 5.74 0.96 -7.02
CA ALA A 6 4.75 0.99 -5.95
C ALA A 6 3.38 1.38 -6.50
N LEU A 7 2.35 0.71 -6.00
CA LEU A 7 0.96 1.10 -6.23
C LEU A 7 0.45 1.76 -4.96
N ILE A 8 -0.03 2.98 -5.08
CA ILE A 8 -0.62 3.73 -3.96
C ILE A 8 -2.12 3.89 -4.22
N VAL A 9 -2.93 3.35 -3.34
CA VAL A 9 -4.39 3.35 -3.46
C VAL A 9 -4.99 4.17 -2.33
N ASP A 10 -5.64 5.27 -2.68
CA ASP A 10 -6.30 6.16 -1.74
C ASP A 10 -7.26 7.03 -2.55
N ASP A 11 -8.46 7.27 -2.03
CA ASP A 11 -9.44 8.09 -2.75
C ASP A 11 -9.06 9.58 -2.74
N SER A 12 -8.07 9.99 -1.94
CA SER A 12 -7.56 11.36 -1.89
C SER A 12 -6.28 11.46 -2.74
N SER A 13 -6.33 12.26 -3.81
CA SER A 13 -5.14 12.50 -4.63
C SER A 13 -4.05 13.23 -3.86
N VAL A 14 -4.42 14.09 -2.92
CA VAL A 14 -3.46 14.79 -2.05
C VAL A 14 -2.74 13.78 -1.17
N MET A 15 -3.47 12.84 -0.59
CA MET A 15 -2.86 11.83 0.27
C MET A 15 -1.92 10.92 -0.53
N ARG A 16 -2.27 10.56 -1.77
CA ARG A 16 -1.37 9.77 -2.60
C ARG A 16 -0.04 10.47 -2.82
N LYS A 17 -0.05 11.79 -3.01
CA LYS A 17 1.19 12.57 -3.17
C LYS A 17 1.99 12.63 -1.88
N ILE A 18 1.32 12.73 -0.74
CA ILE A 18 2.00 12.72 0.56
C ILE A 18 2.68 11.37 0.80
N VAL A 19 2.01 10.27 0.49
CA VAL A 19 2.59 8.94 0.62
C VAL A 19 3.80 8.78 -0.29
N GLU A 20 3.69 9.20 -1.54
CA GLU A 20 4.81 9.14 -2.47
C GLU A 20 6.01 9.91 -1.95
N ARG A 21 5.80 11.13 -1.48
CA ARG A 21 6.88 11.96 -0.93
C ARG A 21 7.53 11.27 0.27
N SER A 22 6.72 10.70 1.14
CA SER A 22 7.23 10.01 2.33
C SER A 22 8.08 8.80 1.96
N LEU A 23 7.69 8.06 0.93
CA LEU A 23 8.49 6.92 0.46
C LEU A 23 9.84 7.38 -0.08
N ARG A 24 9.87 8.48 -0.83
CA ARG A 24 11.13 9.01 -1.33
C ARG A 24 12.02 9.52 -0.20
N GLN A 25 11.45 10.20 0.78
CA GLN A 25 12.19 10.67 1.96
C GLN A 25 12.69 9.51 2.81
N ALA A 26 11.98 8.38 2.79
CA ALA A 26 12.39 7.19 3.51
C ALA A 26 13.56 6.45 2.85
N GLY A 27 13.97 6.87 1.66
CA GLY A 27 15.13 6.29 0.98
C GLY A 27 14.83 5.61 -0.33
N LEU A 28 13.57 5.56 -0.77
CA LEU A 28 13.20 4.94 -2.05
C LEU A 28 13.30 5.98 -3.16
N GLU A 29 14.53 6.35 -3.51
CA GLU A 29 14.78 7.41 -4.50
C GLU A 29 14.43 6.98 -5.92
N SER A 30 14.70 5.73 -6.26
CA SER A 30 14.38 5.19 -7.59
C SER A 30 12.98 4.56 -7.56
N LEU A 31 11.99 5.37 -7.25
CA LEU A 31 10.62 4.94 -7.07
C LEU A 31 9.80 5.28 -8.31
N VAL A 32 9.08 4.28 -8.83
CA VAL A 32 8.07 4.47 -9.87
C VAL A 32 6.71 4.27 -9.21
N VAL A 33 5.84 5.26 -9.31
CA VAL A 33 4.56 5.24 -8.63
C VAL A 33 3.42 5.10 -9.62
N HIS A 34 2.54 4.14 -9.34
CA HIS A 34 1.24 4.03 -9.97
C HIS A 34 0.20 4.41 -8.93
N GLU A 35 -0.79 5.21 -9.31
CA GLU A 35 -1.82 5.68 -8.39
C GLU A 35 -3.16 5.11 -8.78
N ALA A 36 -4.00 4.85 -7.77
CA ALA A 36 -5.38 4.44 -7.98
C ALA A 36 -6.24 5.15 -6.94
N GLY A 37 -7.39 5.67 -7.39
CA GLY A 37 -8.31 6.38 -6.53
C GLY A 37 -9.36 5.48 -5.87
N SER A 38 -9.32 4.17 -6.16
CA SER A 38 -10.25 3.21 -5.58
C SER A 38 -9.65 1.82 -5.63
N GLY A 39 -10.24 0.90 -4.88
CA GLY A 39 -9.83 -0.50 -4.94
C GLY A 39 -10.01 -1.10 -6.33
N ALA A 40 -11.10 -0.76 -7.00
CA ALA A 40 -11.37 -1.27 -8.35
C ALA A 40 -10.29 -0.82 -9.33
N GLU A 41 -9.89 0.46 -9.28
CA GLU A 41 -8.79 0.95 -10.11
C GLU A 41 -7.48 0.26 -9.76
N GLY A 42 -7.25 0.02 -8.46
CA GLY A 42 -6.05 -0.67 -8.00
C GLY A 42 -5.95 -2.08 -8.57
N LEU A 43 -7.06 -2.81 -8.60
CA LEU A 43 -7.10 -4.14 -9.19
C LEU A 43 -6.76 -4.09 -10.67
N GLU A 44 -7.26 -3.09 -11.40
CA GLU A 44 -6.96 -2.94 -12.83
C GLU A 44 -5.49 -2.64 -13.06
N VAL A 45 -4.87 -1.81 -12.22
CA VAL A 45 -3.44 -1.54 -12.31
C VAL A 45 -2.64 -2.83 -12.11
N LEU A 46 -3.01 -3.63 -11.12
CA LEU A 46 -2.30 -4.88 -10.82
C LEU A 46 -2.42 -5.90 -11.94
N LYS A 47 -3.53 -5.88 -12.69
CA LYS A 47 -3.69 -6.76 -13.85
C LYS A 47 -2.81 -6.32 -15.02
N ALA A 48 -2.52 -5.03 -15.11
CA ALA A 48 -1.84 -4.45 -16.26
C ALA A 48 -0.35 -4.22 -16.05
N LYS A 49 0.10 -4.03 -14.81
CA LYS A 49 1.47 -3.59 -14.53
C LYS A 49 2.06 -4.34 -13.33
N PRO A 50 3.34 -4.73 -13.43
CA PRO A 50 4.02 -5.35 -12.28
C PRO A 50 4.34 -4.30 -11.23
N VAL A 51 4.21 -4.68 -9.95
CA VAL A 51 4.56 -3.83 -8.82
C VAL A 51 5.36 -4.62 -7.79
N ASP A 52 6.10 -3.90 -6.96
CA ASP A 52 6.94 -4.49 -5.92
C ASP A 52 6.42 -4.18 -4.52
N LEU A 53 5.49 -3.25 -4.41
CA LEU A 53 4.96 -2.78 -3.14
C LEU A 53 3.57 -2.20 -3.38
N ILE A 54 2.64 -2.47 -2.48
CA ILE A 54 1.30 -1.92 -2.52
C ILE A 54 1.02 -1.22 -1.19
N LEU A 55 0.57 0.05 -1.27
CA LEU A 55 0.15 0.80 -0.10
C LEU A 55 -1.30 1.21 -0.32
N SER A 56 -2.17 0.92 0.63
CA SER A 56 -3.60 1.16 0.47
C SER A 56 -4.20 1.72 1.75
N ASP A 57 -5.07 2.71 1.59
CA ASP A 57 -5.93 3.13 2.69
C ASP A 57 -6.95 2.02 2.97
N ILE A 58 -7.44 1.96 4.19
CA ILE A 58 -8.52 1.05 4.56
C ILE A 58 -9.87 1.69 4.26
N ASN A 59 -10.04 2.96 4.62
CA ASN A 59 -11.32 3.66 4.49
C ASN A 59 -11.48 4.28 3.11
N MET A 60 -12.10 3.54 2.20
CA MET A 60 -12.39 4.02 0.84
C MET A 60 -13.83 3.69 0.51
N PRO A 61 -14.51 4.55 -0.30
CA PRO A 61 -15.88 4.24 -0.72
C PRO A 61 -15.94 3.03 -1.64
N SER A 62 -17.05 2.35 -1.62
CA SER A 62 -17.38 1.17 -2.44
C SER A 62 -16.59 -0.07 -2.06
N MET A 63 -15.29 -0.07 -2.26
CA MET A 63 -14.42 -1.19 -1.89
C MET A 63 -13.37 -0.66 -0.91
N ASP A 64 -13.46 -1.03 0.37
CA ASP A 64 -12.46 -0.60 1.34
C ASP A 64 -11.14 -1.38 1.16
N GLY A 65 -10.12 -0.97 1.91
CA GLY A 65 -8.80 -1.57 1.78
C GLY A 65 -8.75 -3.04 2.14
N LEU A 66 -9.58 -3.47 3.07
CA LEU A 66 -9.64 -4.89 3.46
C LEU A 66 -10.23 -5.73 2.33
N GLU A 67 -11.28 -5.25 1.69
CA GLU A 67 -11.88 -5.95 0.56
C GLU A 67 -10.93 -5.93 -0.64
N PHE A 68 -10.24 -4.80 -0.87
CA PHE A 68 -9.22 -4.72 -1.91
C PHE A 68 -8.15 -5.80 -1.70
N LEU A 69 -7.67 -5.94 -0.47
CA LEU A 69 -6.67 -6.97 -0.14
C LEU A 69 -7.20 -8.38 -0.39
N ARG A 70 -8.46 -8.64 0.01
CA ARG A 70 -9.10 -9.94 -0.24
C ARG A 70 -9.21 -10.24 -1.73
N GLN A 71 -9.55 -9.23 -2.53
CA GLN A 71 -9.66 -9.40 -3.98
C GLN A 71 -8.31 -9.67 -4.62
N ILE A 72 -7.25 -9.03 -4.14
CA ILE A 72 -5.89 -9.30 -4.61
C ILE A 72 -5.57 -10.79 -4.40
N ARG A 73 -5.88 -11.31 -3.23
CA ARG A 73 -5.61 -12.72 -2.90
C ARG A 73 -6.50 -13.66 -3.71
N ALA A 74 -7.80 -13.36 -3.79
CA ALA A 74 -8.76 -14.20 -4.49
C ALA A 74 -8.45 -14.33 -5.98
N GLN A 75 -7.96 -13.26 -6.60
CA GLN A 75 -7.62 -13.24 -8.01
C GLN A 75 -6.17 -13.58 -8.27
N ASN A 76 -5.41 -13.87 -7.23
CA ASN A 76 -3.98 -14.19 -7.30
C ASN A 76 -3.19 -13.11 -8.05
N LEU A 77 -3.49 -11.85 -7.76
CA LEU A 77 -2.79 -10.72 -8.34
C LEU A 77 -1.54 -10.43 -7.52
N ALA A 78 -0.47 -9.97 -8.17
CA ALA A 78 0.78 -9.58 -7.52
C ALA A 78 1.20 -10.58 -6.42
N PRO A 79 1.32 -11.88 -6.73
CA PRO A 79 1.67 -12.86 -5.70
C PRO A 79 3.03 -12.56 -5.08
N GLY A 80 3.10 -12.65 -3.75
CA GLY A 80 4.33 -12.37 -3.01
C GLY A 80 4.63 -10.89 -2.79
N VAL A 81 3.87 -9.99 -3.38
CA VAL A 81 4.10 -8.55 -3.21
C VAL A 81 3.53 -8.09 -1.87
N PRO A 82 4.31 -7.38 -1.04
CA PRO A 82 3.82 -6.92 0.25
C PRO A 82 2.78 -5.81 0.11
N VAL A 83 1.74 -5.89 0.94
CA VAL A 83 0.71 -4.85 1.03
C VAL A 83 0.81 -4.21 2.41
N VAL A 84 0.93 -2.89 2.43
CA VAL A 84 0.99 -2.10 3.67
C VAL A 84 -0.27 -1.24 3.71
N MET A 85 -1.00 -1.32 4.82
CA MET A 85 -2.19 -0.49 5.00
C MET A 85 -1.80 0.83 5.63
N ILE A 86 -2.34 1.94 5.11
CA ILE A 86 -2.11 3.28 5.65
C ILE A 86 -3.47 3.90 5.94
N THR A 87 -3.75 4.21 7.20
CA THR A 87 -5.11 4.62 7.56
C THR A 87 -5.15 5.45 8.83
N THR A 88 -6.21 6.24 9.00
CA THR A 88 -6.53 6.89 10.26
C THR A 88 -7.18 5.91 11.24
N GLU A 89 -7.61 4.76 10.75
CA GLU A 89 -8.25 3.74 11.57
C GLU A 89 -7.26 3.21 12.61
N SER A 90 -7.63 3.29 13.88
CA SER A 90 -6.77 2.87 14.98
C SER A 90 -7.33 1.66 15.72
N SER A 91 -8.43 1.09 15.24
CA SER A 91 -9.05 -0.07 15.86
C SER A 91 -8.14 -1.30 15.74
N GLU A 92 -7.87 -1.95 16.87
CA GLU A 92 -7.09 -3.19 16.87
C GLU A 92 -7.76 -4.26 16.01
N GLU A 93 -9.10 -4.24 15.96
CA GLU A 93 -9.86 -5.20 15.17
C GLU A 93 -9.56 -5.05 13.67
N HIS A 94 -9.52 -3.81 13.18
CA HIS A 94 -9.20 -3.58 11.76
C HIS A 94 -7.76 -3.95 11.43
N VAL A 95 -6.83 -3.66 12.32
CA VAL A 95 -5.42 -4.04 12.15
C VAL A 95 -5.31 -5.57 12.10
N LYS A 96 -5.99 -6.25 13.01
CA LYS A 96 -5.98 -7.71 13.06
C LYS A 96 -6.57 -8.30 11.79
N GLN A 97 -7.69 -7.77 11.32
CA GLN A 97 -8.31 -8.23 10.07
C GLN A 97 -7.39 -8.04 8.87
N ALA A 98 -6.68 -6.91 8.81
CA ALA A 98 -5.75 -6.64 7.72
C ALA A 98 -4.60 -7.66 7.71
N ILE A 99 -4.03 -7.92 8.88
CA ILE A 99 -2.93 -8.88 8.99
C ILE A 99 -3.41 -10.30 8.64
N GLN A 100 -4.61 -10.68 9.11
CA GLN A 100 -5.19 -11.98 8.79
C GLN A 100 -5.45 -12.13 7.29
N ALA A 101 -5.79 -11.02 6.62
CA ALA A 101 -6.02 -11.02 5.17
C ALA A 101 -4.71 -10.97 4.38
N GLY A 102 -3.56 -10.88 5.04
CA GLY A 102 -2.26 -10.95 4.40
C GLY A 102 -1.48 -9.65 4.32
N ALA A 103 -1.93 -8.58 4.99
CA ALA A 103 -1.16 -7.34 5.03
C ALA A 103 0.17 -7.58 5.76
N ARG A 104 1.23 -6.99 5.23
CA ARG A 104 2.57 -7.14 5.78
C ARG A 104 2.96 -6.00 6.70
N GLY A 105 2.19 -4.95 6.73
CA GLY A 105 2.45 -3.81 7.58
C GLY A 105 1.25 -2.91 7.71
N TYR A 106 1.36 -1.98 8.65
CA TYR A 106 0.29 -1.05 8.98
C TYR A 106 0.94 0.26 9.41
N ILE A 107 0.49 1.37 8.84
CA ILE A 107 0.97 2.70 9.17
C ILE A 107 -0.23 3.58 9.50
N ARG A 108 -0.21 4.21 10.66
CA ARG A 108 -1.30 5.07 11.12
C ARG A 108 -1.06 6.52 10.68
N LYS A 109 -2.09 7.15 10.14
CA LYS A 109 -2.07 8.59 9.81
C LYS A 109 -2.38 9.39 11.07
N PRO A 110 -1.74 10.52 11.30
CA PRO A 110 -0.62 11.06 10.54
C PRO A 110 0.67 10.29 10.82
N PHE A 111 1.55 10.24 9.85
CA PHE A 111 2.81 9.50 9.95
C PHE A 111 4.00 10.36 9.60
N THR A 112 5.18 9.90 10.01
CA THR A 112 6.46 10.53 9.65
C THR A 112 7.17 9.67 8.60
N ALA A 113 8.15 10.28 7.92
CA ALA A 113 8.97 9.52 6.98
C ALA A 113 9.73 8.39 7.68
N ASP A 114 10.11 8.58 8.94
CA ASP A 114 10.79 7.54 9.71
C ASP A 114 9.90 6.34 9.95
N GLN A 115 8.61 6.56 10.23
CA GLN A 115 7.66 5.47 10.41
C GLN A 115 7.47 4.69 9.11
N VAL A 116 7.39 5.40 7.98
CA VAL A 116 7.31 4.77 6.67
C VAL A 116 8.57 3.95 6.41
N LYS A 117 9.73 4.52 6.71
CA LYS A 117 11.02 3.83 6.54
C LYS A 117 11.05 2.52 7.32
N GLU A 118 10.67 2.55 8.60
CA GLU A 118 10.70 1.37 9.45
C GLU A 118 9.77 0.26 8.97
N ARG A 119 8.61 0.63 8.43
CA ARG A 119 7.59 -0.34 8.02
C ARG A 119 7.78 -0.85 6.59
N VAL A 120 8.35 -0.03 5.72
CA VAL A 120 8.40 -0.33 4.29
C VAL A 120 9.75 -0.86 3.83
N LEU A 121 10.86 -0.25 4.24
CA LEU A 121 12.17 -0.65 3.74
C LEU A 121 12.50 -2.12 3.97
N PRO A 122 12.21 -2.70 5.16
CA PRO A 122 12.49 -4.13 5.33
C PRO A 122 11.76 -5.02 4.37
N LEU A 123 10.57 -4.61 3.91
CA LEU A 123 9.76 -5.41 3.00
C LEU A 123 10.31 -5.43 1.57
N VAL A 124 10.90 -4.32 1.13
CA VAL A 124 11.41 -4.21 -0.24
C VAL A 124 12.90 -4.52 -0.37
N ARG A 125 13.65 -4.47 0.74
CA ARG A 125 15.08 -4.78 0.76
C ARG A 125 15.38 -6.22 1.14
N ALA A 126 14.38 -6.92 1.67
CA ALA A 126 14.58 -8.30 2.16
C ALA A 126 14.67 -9.32 1.03
N ALA A 127 14.42 -8.92 -0.18
CA ALA A 127 14.46 -9.82 -1.33
C ALA A 127 15.90 -10.15 -1.72
#